data_23ae5b41441da4be4211e00be7d05aa0
#
_entry.id   23ae5b41441da4be4211e00be7d05aa0
#
_cell.length_a   1.000
_cell.length_b   1.000
_cell.length_c   1.000
_cell.angle_alpha   90.00
_cell.angle_beta   90.00
_cell.angle_gamma   90.00
#
_symmetry.space_group_name_H-M   'P 1'
#
loop_
_entity.id
_entity.type
_entity.pdbx_description
1 polymer ?
#
loop_
_entity_poly.entity_id
_entity_poly.type
_entity_poly.pdbx_seq_one_letter_code
_entity_poly.pdbx_strand_id
1 'polypeptide(L)'
;MNIMSLEELEKIIKKTNLFDPYLGIIREVKDNKIIQTLKIAENHLGAPNTCHGGVLASLMDSVLGLTTWVDSVPKGFYCSTVEFKINYLNRAMLGDTIIGKGTIVHRGSSLVITEGVIYCEEKNILICKGMGTFNLYTKKD
;
A
#
# COMPACT_ATOMS: atom_id res chain seq x y z
N MET A 1 -7.63 21.07 -17.88
CA MET A 1 -6.62 20.21 -17.27
C MET A 1 -7.20 18.79 -17.24
N ASN A 2 -6.62 17.86 -17.99
CA ASN A 2 -7.06 16.47 -17.90
C ASN A 2 -6.62 15.90 -16.55
N ILE A 3 -7.58 15.63 -15.68
CA ILE A 3 -7.32 14.93 -14.42
C ILE A 3 -7.04 13.46 -14.79
N MET A 4 -5.86 12.98 -14.46
CA MET A 4 -5.47 11.57 -14.65
C MET A 4 -6.45 10.64 -13.95
N SER A 5 -6.98 9.66 -14.66
CA SER A 5 -7.90 8.67 -14.06
C SER A 5 -7.14 7.66 -13.20
N LEU A 6 -7.86 6.97 -12.30
CA LEU A 6 -7.25 5.91 -11.49
C LEU A 6 -6.75 4.74 -12.35
N GLU A 7 -7.41 4.45 -13.47
CA GLU A 7 -6.98 3.42 -14.42
C GLU A 7 -5.67 3.81 -15.13
N GLU A 8 -5.50 5.09 -15.48
CA GLU A 8 -4.25 5.60 -16.06
C GLU A 8 -3.11 5.54 -15.05
N LEU A 9 -3.37 5.93 -13.80
CA LEU A 9 -2.42 5.84 -12.70
C LEU A 9 -1.99 4.39 -12.45
N GLU A 10 -2.95 3.47 -12.42
CA GLU A 10 -2.68 2.04 -12.22
C GLU A 10 -1.81 1.45 -13.34
N LYS A 11 -2.01 1.87 -14.60
CA LYS A 11 -1.17 1.47 -15.73
C LYS A 11 0.28 1.95 -15.56
N ILE A 12 0.50 3.14 -15.01
CA ILE A 12 1.85 3.64 -14.72
C ILE A 12 2.50 2.79 -13.63
N ILE A 13 1.78 2.52 -12.54
CA ILE A 13 2.27 1.72 -11.43
C ILE A 13 2.64 0.31 -11.90
N LYS A 14 1.82 -0.33 -12.73
CA LYS A 14 2.11 -1.65 -13.31
C LYS A 14 3.43 -1.73 -14.05
N LYS A 15 3.83 -0.65 -14.72
CA LYS A 15 5.08 -0.61 -15.47
C LYS A 15 6.30 -0.34 -14.59
N THR A 16 6.13 0.30 -13.45
CA THR A 16 7.22 0.82 -12.62
C THR A 16 7.41 0.04 -11.32
N ASN A 17 6.34 -0.45 -10.73
CA ASN A 17 6.40 -1.23 -9.49
C ASN A 17 6.40 -2.73 -9.81
N LEU A 18 7.58 -3.33 -9.81
CA LEU A 18 7.78 -4.76 -10.06
C LEU A 18 7.80 -5.58 -8.76
N PHE A 19 7.97 -4.92 -7.62
CA PHE A 19 8.07 -5.58 -6.31
C PHE A 19 6.72 -6.09 -5.81
N ASP A 20 5.66 -5.30 -5.93
CA ASP A 20 4.33 -5.72 -5.49
C ASP A 20 3.86 -7.01 -6.19
N PRO A 21 3.95 -7.13 -7.54
CA PRO A 21 3.63 -8.38 -8.22
C PRO A 21 4.52 -9.56 -7.81
N TYR A 22 5.80 -9.30 -7.52
CA TYR A 22 6.73 -10.33 -7.03
C TYR A 22 6.27 -10.93 -5.70
N LEU A 23 5.73 -10.10 -4.79
CA LEU A 23 5.12 -10.58 -3.56
C LEU A 23 3.71 -11.18 -3.75
N GLY A 24 3.10 -10.99 -4.90
CA GLY A 24 1.72 -11.42 -5.16
C GLY A 24 0.67 -10.40 -4.73
N ILE A 25 1.06 -9.14 -4.49
CA ILE A 25 0.12 -8.05 -4.21
C ILE A 25 -0.64 -7.71 -5.49
N ILE A 26 -1.97 -7.75 -5.41
CA ILE A 26 -2.88 -7.42 -6.50
C ILE A 26 -3.53 -6.08 -6.22
N ARG A 27 -3.56 -5.21 -7.23
CA ARG A 27 -4.26 -3.92 -7.18
C ARG A 27 -5.49 -3.97 -8.07
N GLU A 28 -6.57 -3.46 -7.55
CA GLU A 28 -7.84 -3.33 -8.28
C GLU A 28 -8.44 -1.95 -8.05
N VAL A 29 -8.96 -1.33 -9.12
CA VAL A 29 -9.77 -0.12 -9.03
C VAL A 29 -11.19 -0.53 -8.72
N LYS A 30 -11.69 -0.14 -7.56
CA LYS A 30 -13.05 -0.42 -7.10
C LYS A 30 -13.62 0.78 -6.35
N ASP A 31 -14.85 1.18 -6.67
CA ASP A 31 -15.56 2.29 -6.03
C ASP A 31 -14.71 3.59 -5.97
N ASN A 32 -14.06 3.91 -7.09
CA ASN A 32 -13.17 5.07 -7.23
C ASN A 32 -11.99 5.08 -6.23
N LYS A 33 -11.52 3.90 -5.84
CA LYS A 33 -10.33 3.69 -4.99
C LYS A 33 -9.48 2.56 -5.55
N ILE A 34 -8.18 2.60 -5.27
CA ILE A 34 -7.31 1.45 -5.53
C ILE A 34 -7.23 0.62 -4.25
N ILE A 35 -7.59 -0.64 -4.36
CA ILE A 35 -7.54 -1.62 -3.28
C ILE A 35 -6.36 -2.55 -3.53
N GLN A 36 -5.62 -2.87 -2.50
CA GLN A 36 -4.52 -3.83 -2.55
C GLN A 36 -4.86 -5.07 -1.74
N THR A 37 -4.69 -6.23 -2.35
CA THR A 37 -4.94 -7.53 -1.73
C THR A 37 -3.73 -8.42 -1.83
N LEU A 38 -3.54 -9.27 -0.83
CA LEU A 38 -2.51 -10.31 -0.81
C LEU A 38 -3.09 -11.60 -0.22
N LYS A 39 -2.99 -12.68 -0.99
CA LYS A 39 -3.24 -14.02 -0.46
C LYS A 39 -1.96 -14.58 0.13
N ILE A 40 -1.99 -14.97 1.41
CA ILE A 40 -0.83 -15.50 2.09
C ILE A 40 -0.53 -16.90 1.57
N ALA A 41 0.64 -17.05 0.98
CA ALA A 41 1.18 -18.28 0.39
C ALA A 41 2.39 -18.79 1.20
N GLU A 42 2.89 -19.97 0.88
CA GLU A 42 3.99 -20.61 1.59
C GLU A 42 5.28 -19.77 1.61
N ASN A 43 5.60 -19.08 0.51
CA ASN A 43 6.76 -18.20 0.40
C ASN A 43 6.66 -16.90 1.24
N HIS A 44 5.51 -16.64 1.85
CA HIS A 44 5.31 -15.52 2.76
C HIS A 44 5.53 -15.88 4.23
N LEU A 45 5.74 -17.16 4.55
CA LEU A 45 5.79 -17.62 5.94
C LEU A 45 7.12 -17.31 6.61
N GLY A 46 7.07 -16.82 7.84
CA GLY A 46 8.21 -16.62 8.73
C GLY A 46 8.22 -17.55 9.94
N ALA A 47 7.09 -18.22 10.18
CA ALA A 47 6.89 -19.23 11.22
C ALA A 47 5.82 -20.21 10.74
N PRO A 48 5.61 -21.37 11.40
CA PRO A 48 4.61 -22.33 10.97
C PRO A 48 3.24 -21.68 10.74
N ASN A 49 2.73 -21.79 9.51
CA ASN A 49 1.45 -21.23 9.05
C ASN A 49 1.26 -19.72 9.27
N THR A 50 2.30 -18.99 9.63
CA THR A 50 2.21 -17.55 9.97
C THR A 50 3.00 -16.70 8.99
N CYS A 51 2.36 -15.67 8.45
CA CYS A 51 2.99 -14.69 7.57
C CYS A 51 4.14 -13.95 8.27
N HIS A 52 5.26 -13.79 7.58
CA HIS A 52 6.39 -13.02 8.07
C HIS A 52 6.03 -11.52 8.18
N GLY A 53 6.45 -10.89 9.28
CA GLY A 53 6.22 -9.46 9.50
C GLY A 53 6.78 -8.56 8.39
N GLY A 54 7.88 -8.95 7.75
CA GLY A 54 8.45 -8.24 6.61
C GLY A 54 7.53 -8.20 5.38
N VAL A 55 6.74 -9.24 5.16
CA VAL A 55 5.71 -9.25 4.09
C VAL A 55 4.60 -8.27 4.41
N LEU A 56 4.12 -8.26 5.65
CA LEU A 56 3.10 -7.32 6.11
C LEU A 56 3.62 -5.87 6.08
N ALA A 57 4.88 -5.65 6.43
CA ALA A 57 5.52 -4.34 6.32
C ALA A 57 5.62 -3.87 4.86
N SER A 58 5.95 -4.77 3.94
CA SER A 58 6.00 -4.47 2.51
C SER A 58 4.62 -4.10 1.96
N LEU A 59 3.58 -4.82 2.34
CA LEU A 59 2.21 -4.45 1.97
C LEU A 59 1.81 -3.12 2.58
N MET A 60 2.17 -2.85 3.84
CA MET A 60 1.89 -1.56 4.49
C MET A 60 2.57 -0.40 3.78
N ASP A 61 3.86 -0.51 3.46
CA ASP A 61 4.59 0.53 2.71
C ASP A 61 3.93 0.78 1.34
N SER A 62 3.56 -0.28 0.64
CA SER A 62 2.84 -0.19 -0.63
C SER A 62 1.49 0.51 -0.49
N VAL A 63 0.72 0.19 0.54
CA VAL A 63 -0.59 0.82 0.83
C VAL A 63 -0.43 2.32 1.11
N LEU A 64 0.51 2.69 1.98
CA LEU A 64 0.76 4.08 2.34
C LEU A 64 1.30 4.88 1.15
N GLY A 65 2.25 4.30 0.41
CA GLY A 65 2.83 4.90 -0.79
C GLY A 65 1.81 5.10 -1.89
N LEU A 66 0.98 4.10 -2.17
CA LEU A 66 -0.09 4.20 -3.16
C LEU A 66 -1.11 5.29 -2.81
N THR A 67 -1.47 5.40 -1.54
CA THR A 67 -2.37 6.45 -1.04
C THR A 67 -1.80 7.84 -1.35
N THR A 68 -0.50 8.02 -1.13
CA THR A 68 0.20 9.27 -1.48
C THR A 68 0.26 9.48 -3.00
N TRP A 69 0.52 8.43 -3.79
CA TRP A 69 0.60 8.48 -5.25
C TRP A 69 -0.70 8.93 -5.89
N VAL A 70 -1.82 8.36 -5.45
CA VAL A 70 -3.17 8.72 -5.95
C VAL A 70 -3.46 10.21 -5.73
N ASP A 71 -3.02 10.78 -4.62
CA ASP A 71 -3.18 12.21 -4.35
C ASP A 71 -2.19 13.09 -5.15
N SER A 72 -0.94 12.65 -5.28
CA SER A 72 0.17 13.53 -5.64
C SER A 72 0.52 13.50 -7.13
N VAL A 73 0.45 12.34 -7.79
CA VAL A 73 0.84 12.21 -9.21
C VAL A 73 -0.03 13.04 -10.15
N PRO A 74 -1.36 13.13 -9.98
CA PRO A 74 -2.18 14.02 -10.79
C PRO A 74 -1.82 15.51 -10.65
N LYS A 75 -1.16 15.87 -9.56
CA LYS A 75 -0.68 17.24 -9.27
C LYS A 75 0.76 17.47 -9.73
N GLY A 76 1.39 16.50 -10.41
CA GLY A 76 2.75 16.58 -10.94
C GLY A 76 3.85 16.22 -9.93
N PHE A 77 3.52 15.57 -8.82
CA PHE A 77 4.48 15.15 -7.80
C PHE A 77 4.59 13.63 -7.73
N TYR A 78 5.81 13.16 -7.58
CA TYR A 78 6.12 11.79 -7.16
C TYR A 78 6.42 11.79 -5.67
N CYS A 79 6.46 10.62 -5.07
CA CYS A 79 6.80 10.49 -3.66
C CYS A 79 7.78 9.36 -3.39
N SER A 80 8.50 9.49 -2.28
CA SER A 80 9.34 8.44 -1.73
C SER A 80 9.10 8.33 -0.23
N THR A 81 9.15 7.11 0.29
CA THR A 81 8.98 6.82 1.70
C THR A 81 10.14 7.44 2.50
N VAL A 82 9.83 8.25 3.50
CA VAL A 82 10.81 8.77 4.48
C VAL A 82 10.92 7.79 5.64
N GLU A 83 9.79 7.41 6.21
CA GLU A 83 9.66 6.45 7.30
C GLU A 83 8.22 5.96 7.37
N PHE A 84 8.01 4.84 8.03
CA PHE A 84 6.69 4.48 8.53
C PHE A 84 6.81 3.63 9.78
N LYS A 85 5.78 3.72 10.61
CA LYS A 85 5.59 2.87 11.78
C LYS A 85 4.48 1.89 11.48
N ILE A 86 4.67 0.63 11.87
CA ILE A 86 3.65 -0.42 11.78
C ILE A 86 3.46 -1.08 13.15
N ASN A 87 2.20 -1.32 13.50
CA ASN A 87 1.82 -2.16 14.64
C ASN A 87 1.23 -3.46 14.11
N TYR A 88 1.83 -4.58 14.50
CA TYR A 88 1.32 -5.93 14.22
C TYR A 88 0.36 -6.31 15.34
N LEU A 89 -0.92 -6.43 15.03
CA LEU A 89 -1.99 -6.61 16.02
C LEU A 89 -2.48 -8.05 16.09
N ASN A 90 -2.56 -8.70 14.92
CA ASN A 90 -2.98 -10.09 14.80
C ASN A 90 -2.17 -10.81 13.72
N ARG A 91 -2.15 -12.13 13.76
CA ARG A 91 -1.46 -12.95 12.78
C ARG A 91 -2.26 -13.04 11.48
N ALA A 92 -1.56 -12.92 10.35
CA ALA A 92 -2.07 -13.38 9.07
C ALA A 92 -1.58 -14.82 8.86
N MET A 93 -2.48 -15.72 8.54
CA MET A 93 -2.21 -17.14 8.43
C MET A 93 -2.12 -17.59 6.97
N LEU A 94 -1.44 -18.69 6.72
CA LEU A 94 -1.42 -19.34 5.42
C LEU A 94 -2.84 -19.50 4.86
N GLY A 95 -3.06 -19.04 3.64
CA GLY A 95 -4.36 -19.09 2.95
C GLY A 95 -5.27 -17.90 3.20
N ASP A 96 -4.98 -17.04 4.18
CA ASP A 96 -5.74 -15.80 4.38
C ASP A 96 -5.60 -14.88 3.18
N THR A 97 -6.68 -14.19 2.83
CA THR A 97 -6.65 -13.03 1.93
C THR A 97 -6.75 -11.78 2.77
N ILE A 98 -5.70 -10.97 2.72
CA ILE A 98 -5.62 -9.71 3.47
C ILE A 98 -5.75 -8.52 2.52
N ILE A 99 -6.35 -7.45 3.02
CA ILE A 99 -6.67 -6.24 2.25
C ILE A 99 -6.05 -5.04 2.93
N GLY A 100 -5.35 -4.22 2.15
CA GLY A 100 -4.77 -2.96 2.60
C GLY A 100 -5.57 -1.76 2.13
N LYS A 101 -5.82 -0.83 3.03
CA LYS A 101 -6.45 0.47 2.76
C LYS A 101 -5.69 1.59 3.44
N GLY A 102 -5.54 2.72 2.74
CA GLY A 102 -4.88 3.90 3.27
C GLY A 102 -5.72 5.17 3.14
N THR A 103 -5.42 6.13 3.99
CA THR A 103 -5.99 7.48 3.97
C THR A 103 -4.93 8.53 4.23
N ILE A 104 -5.09 9.73 3.65
CA ILE A 104 -4.19 10.86 3.93
C ILE A 104 -4.62 11.49 5.25
N VAL A 105 -3.64 11.64 6.16
CA VAL A 105 -3.80 12.33 7.44
C VAL A 105 -3.46 13.81 7.29
N HIS A 106 -2.38 14.11 6.56
CA HIS A 106 -1.93 15.48 6.34
C HIS A 106 -1.25 15.62 4.98
N ARG A 107 -1.57 16.68 4.26
CA ARG A 107 -0.98 17.05 2.97
C ARG A 107 -0.26 18.39 3.11
N GLY A 108 1.06 18.34 3.27
CA GLY A 108 1.92 19.53 3.24
C GLY A 108 2.41 19.87 1.82
N SER A 109 3.27 20.87 1.71
CA SER A 109 3.87 21.27 0.43
C SER A 109 4.95 20.30 -0.06
N SER A 110 5.69 19.68 0.85
CA SER A 110 6.81 18.76 0.55
C SER A 110 6.68 17.39 1.20
N LEU A 111 5.80 17.26 2.18
CA LEU A 111 5.57 16.01 2.90
C LEU A 111 4.08 15.68 2.94
N VAL A 112 3.78 14.38 2.87
CA VAL A 112 2.45 13.83 3.08
C VAL A 112 2.52 12.80 4.20
N ILE A 113 1.56 12.84 5.11
CA ILE A 113 1.40 11.83 6.16
C ILE A 113 0.17 11.00 5.82
N THR A 114 0.35 9.68 5.79
CA THR A 114 -0.72 8.72 5.51
C THR A 114 -0.83 7.72 6.64
N GLU A 115 -2.03 7.21 6.86
CA GLU A 115 -2.27 6.06 7.71
C GLU A 115 -2.89 4.92 6.90
N GLY A 116 -2.67 3.69 7.35
CA GLY A 116 -3.14 2.51 6.67
C GLY A 116 -3.54 1.40 7.64
N VAL A 117 -4.41 0.54 7.15
CA VAL A 117 -4.82 -0.69 7.83
C VAL A 117 -4.69 -1.87 6.89
N ILE A 118 -4.33 -3.01 7.45
CA ILE A 118 -4.35 -4.32 6.79
C ILE A 118 -5.30 -5.20 7.61
N TYR A 119 -6.28 -5.78 6.95
CA TYR A 119 -7.28 -6.61 7.63
C TYR A 119 -7.61 -7.86 6.80
N CYS A 120 -8.09 -8.89 7.48
CA CYS A 120 -8.65 -10.09 6.87
C CYS A 120 -10.18 -9.99 6.95
N GLU A 121 -10.83 -9.75 5.81
CA GLU A 121 -12.29 -9.53 5.77
C GLU A 121 -13.06 -10.78 6.17
N GLU A 122 -12.65 -11.96 5.67
CA GLU A 122 -13.31 -13.24 5.95
C GLU A 122 -13.36 -13.57 7.45
N LYS A 123 -12.31 -13.17 8.19
CA LYS A 123 -12.21 -13.40 9.64
C LYS A 123 -12.65 -12.20 10.47
N ASN A 124 -12.91 -11.06 9.83
CA ASN A 124 -13.18 -9.79 10.50
C ASN A 124 -12.10 -9.41 11.53
N ILE A 125 -10.83 -9.53 11.13
CA ILE A 125 -9.67 -9.30 12.00
C ILE A 125 -8.80 -8.20 11.41
N LEU A 126 -8.45 -7.20 12.24
CA LEU A 126 -7.43 -6.21 11.94
C LEU A 126 -6.04 -6.83 12.15
N ILE A 127 -5.25 -6.93 11.09
CA ILE A 127 -3.91 -7.53 11.11
C ILE A 127 -2.86 -6.52 11.53
N CYS A 128 -2.81 -5.37 10.82
CA CYS A 128 -1.84 -4.31 11.08
C CYS A 128 -2.50 -2.94 10.98
N LYS A 129 -1.90 -1.99 11.70
CA LYS A 129 -2.13 -0.56 11.53
C LYS A 129 -0.80 0.15 11.38
N GLY A 130 -0.72 1.16 10.50
CA GLY A 130 0.50 1.91 10.27
C GLY A 130 0.26 3.36 9.92
N MET A 131 1.31 4.16 10.03
CA MET A 131 1.36 5.55 9.64
C MET A 131 2.74 5.85 9.07
N GLY A 132 2.78 6.59 7.96
CA GLY A 132 4.05 6.92 7.31
C GLY A 132 4.12 8.34 6.79
N THR A 133 5.34 8.78 6.55
CA THR A 133 5.68 10.08 5.98
C THR A 133 6.33 9.88 4.61
N PHE A 134 5.86 10.63 3.63
CA PHE A 134 6.34 10.57 2.25
C PHE A 134 6.84 11.95 1.83
N ASN A 135 8.04 11.97 1.24
CA ASN A 135 8.61 13.16 0.61
C ASN A 135 8.07 13.32 -0.80
N LEU A 136 7.65 14.53 -1.15
CA LEU A 136 7.21 14.88 -2.50
C LEU A 136 8.34 15.50 -3.30
N TYR A 137 8.46 15.11 -4.57
CA TYR A 137 9.41 15.68 -5.51
C TYR A 137 8.83 15.75 -6.92
N THR A 138 9.32 16.66 -7.73
CA THR A 138 9.01 16.70 -9.16
C THR A 138 9.97 15.80 -9.92
N LYS A 139 9.50 15.19 -11.01
CA LYS A 139 10.41 14.48 -11.92
C LYS A 139 11.39 15.50 -12.48
N LYS A 140 12.68 15.29 -12.22
CA LYS A 140 13.74 16.00 -12.97
C LYS A 140 13.85 15.29 -14.31
N ASP A 141 13.74 16.07 -15.41
CA ASP A 141 14.01 15.60 -16.76
C ASP A 141 15.46 15.15 -16.90
#